data_24ee1cef558f6579c24fcfa31882892b
#
_entry.id   24ee1cef558f6579c24fcfa31882892b
#
_cell.length_a   1.000
_cell.length_b   1.000
_cell.length_c   1.000
_cell.angle_alpha   90.00
_cell.angle_beta   90.00
_cell.angle_gamma   90.00
#
_symmetry.space_group_name_H-M   'P 1'
#
loop_
_entity.id
_entity.type
_entity.pdbx_description
1 polymer ?
#
loop_
_entity_poly.entity_id
_entity_poly.type
_entity_poly.pdbx_seq_one_letter_code
_entity_poly.pdbx_strand_id
1 'polypeptide(L)'
;MNFSALDIFIGTTKAGVLFRYGDIIRFSVDPDYANDPDRPVISLSFKAEDPAQDAAFLLNPMNPELNSTGGGRLPNFFQNLLPEGVLKKHIAELRKCSEDDYFELLAACGGDLPGNVYARPSLIDRNFTARYVTQRQDALEESVVEEPLEDGVSISGMQPKLTLVLEDGRYVARQRHEGAHIIGKLPTTQFSLLPEVEHLSLQLAAAAGVRVCEASLVSLDLILAEHNYVIGNSMNFLAVKRFDRDQPGRLHAEDFAQILNVGPLDKYRGGSYADIANVMLLIDGLGEPAVLELIRRITVSELLGNYDFHLKNIGVLHMPDGSVTLSPAYDIVAYSVYMNGSGHALPFASGQKKKQILEPTAIRAFANAVSVPEAKLRNEVKKVCIAAAESWNAMIDASEILESQKVALKTYVASRPVMKSYLLRLAKPKSVAHEPIE
;
A
#
# COMPACT_ATOMS: atom_id res chain seq x y z
N MET A 1 -18.35 -9.55 -31.32
CA MET A 1 -17.99 -8.83 -30.05
C MET A 1 -16.68 -9.42 -29.55
N ASN A 2 -15.68 -8.59 -29.29
CA ASN A 2 -14.34 -9.06 -28.94
C ASN A 2 -14.29 -9.58 -27.50
N PHE A 3 -13.60 -10.68 -27.32
CA PHE A 3 -13.33 -11.34 -26.06
C PHE A 3 -11.81 -11.35 -25.81
N SER A 4 -11.38 -11.02 -24.61
CA SER A 4 -9.98 -11.07 -24.22
C SER A 4 -9.85 -11.72 -22.84
N ALA A 5 -8.77 -12.48 -22.62
CA ALA A 5 -8.59 -13.22 -21.38
C ALA A 5 -7.14 -13.20 -20.86
N LEU A 6 -7.00 -13.20 -19.53
CA LEU A 6 -5.74 -13.33 -18.81
C LEU A 6 -5.84 -14.47 -17.81
N ASP A 7 -4.90 -15.40 -17.85
CA ASP A 7 -4.69 -16.37 -16.78
C ASP A 7 -4.08 -15.66 -15.59
N ILE A 8 -4.70 -15.82 -14.43
CA ILE A 8 -4.23 -15.23 -13.15
C ILE A 8 -3.58 -16.33 -12.32
N PHE A 9 -2.37 -16.04 -11.85
CA PHE A 9 -1.61 -16.94 -11.00
C PHE A 9 -1.26 -16.25 -9.67
N ILE A 10 -1.20 -17.06 -8.63
CA ILE A 10 -0.54 -16.71 -7.35
C ILE A 10 0.70 -17.60 -7.24
N GLY A 11 1.86 -17.00 -7.44
CA GLY A 11 3.10 -17.76 -7.65
C GLY A 11 3.01 -18.63 -8.90
N THR A 12 3.08 -19.94 -8.71
CA THR A 12 2.96 -20.93 -9.80
C THR A 12 1.56 -21.52 -9.93
N THR A 13 0.66 -21.24 -8.99
CA THR A 13 -0.69 -21.82 -8.95
C THR A 13 -1.65 -20.95 -9.77
N LYS A 14 -2.26 -21.54 -10.80
CA LYS A 14 -3.31 -20.86 -11.57
C LYS A 14 -4.56 -20.74 -10.70
N ALA A 15 -4.98 -19.49 -10.43
CA ALA A 15 -6.14 -19.20 -9.60
C ALA A 15 -7.43 -19.06 -10.41
N GLY A 16 -7.33 -18.74 -11.70
CA GLY A 16 -8.49 -18.57 -12.57
C GLY A 16 -8.18 -17.75 -13.80
N VAL A 17 -9.24 -17.23 -14.42
CA VAL A 17 -9.18 -16.43 -15.64
C VAL A 17 -9.92 -15.12 -15.46
N LEU A 18 -9.24 -14.02 -15.72
CA LEU A 18 -9.85 -12.70 -15.82
C LEU A 18 -10.20 -12.45 -17.29
N PHE A 19 -11.46 -12.29 -17.59
CA PHE A 19 -11.89 -12.07 -18.97
C PHE A 19 -12.66 -10.76 -19.13
N ARG A 20 -12.51 -10.17 -20.32
CA ARG A 20 -13.21 -8.97 -20.77
C ARG A 20 -14.14 -9.33 -21.92
N TYR A 21 -15.39 -8.91 -21.83
CA TYR A 21 -16.39 -8.99 -22.87
C TYR A 21 -17.13 -7.65 -22.96
N GLY A 22 -16.81 -6.84 -23.95
CA GLY A 22 -17.26 -5.45 -24.00
C GLY A 22 -16.81 -4.69 -22.78
N ASP A 23 -17.77 -4.07 -22.05
CA ASP A 23 -17.51 -3.29 -20.82
C ASP A 23 -17.55 -4.13 -19.54
N ILE A 24 -17.77 -5.44 -19.66
CA ILE A 24 -17.85 -6.36 -18.53
C ILE A 24 -16.49 -7.03 -18.36
N ILE A 25 -15.92 -6.93 -17.15
CA ILE A 25 -14.74 -7.67 -16.78
C ILE A 25 -15.07 -8.54 -15.56
N ARG A 26 -14.73 -9.81 -15.63
CA ARG A 26 -15.04 -10.81 -14.62
C ARG A 26 -13.83 -11.69 -14.34
N PHE A 27 -13.59 -11.98 -13.07
CA PHE A 27 -12.66 -13.01 -12.66
C PHE A 27 -13.43 -14.31 -12.38
N SER A 28 -13.15 -15.33 -13.17
CA SER A 28 -13.68 -16.68 -12.98
C SER A 28 -12.63 -17.54 -12.33
N VAL A 29 -12.88 -17.92 -11.09
CA VAL A 29 -11.97 -18.76 -10.30
C VAL A 29 -11.98 -20.18 -10.86
N ASP A 30 -10.80 -20.81 -10.91
CA ASP A 30 -10.65 -22.19 -11.33
C ASP A 30 -11.27 -23.12 -10.27
N PRO A 31 -12.14 -24.08 -10.66
CA PRO A 31 -12.76 -25.01 -9.73
C PRO A 31 -11.75 -25.86 -8.94
N ASP A 32 -10.66 -26.29 -9.56
CA ASP A 32 -9.63 -27.08 -8.89
C ASP A 32 -8.93 -26.22 -7.85
N TYR A 33 -8.61 -24.96 -8.18
CA TYR A 33 -8.09 -23.99 -7.23
C TYR A 33 -9.07 -23.72 -6.08
N ALA A 34 -10.35 -23.47 -6.38
CA ALA A 34 -11.35 -23.13 -5.37
C ALA A 34 -11.58 -24.27 -4.34
N ASN A 35 -11.46 -25.52 -4.77
CA ASN A 35 -11.65 -26.70 -3.92
C ASN A 35 -10.36 -27.21 -3.25
N ASP A 36 -9.20 -26.66 -3.57
CA ASP A 36 -7.94 -27.00 -2.93
C ASP A 36 -7.86 -26.32 -1.54
N PRO A 37 -7.84 -27.06 -0.43
CA PRO A 37 -7.73 -26.48 0.90
C PRO A 37 -6.38 -25.80 1.16
N ASP A 38 -5.34 -26.21 0.44
CA ASP A 38 -3.97 -25.67 0.58
C ASP A 38 -3.66 -24.58 -0.45
N ARG A 39 -4.67 -24.10 -1.18
CA ARG A 39 -4.49 -23.03 -2.19
C ARG A 39 -3.89 -21.77 -1.58
N PRO A 40 -2.97 -21.09 -2.29
CA PRO A 40 -2.50 -19.78 -1.86
C PRO A 40 -3.65 -18.77 -1.89
N VAL A 41 -3.69 -17.85 -0.93
CA VAL A 41 -4.73 -16.81 -0.86
C VAL A 41 -4.55 -15.82 -2.00
N ILE A 42 -5.61 -15.49 -2.72
CA ILE A 42 -5.61 -14.40 -3.71
C ILE A 42 -5.80 -13.07 -2.98
N SER A 43 -6.85 -12.98 -2.18
CA SER A 43 -7.19 -11.81 -1.36
C SER A 43 -7.97 -12.24 -0.13
N LEU A 44 -7.76 -11.53 0.96
CA LEU A 44 -8.56 -11.69 2.17
C LEU A 44 -10.02 -11.25 1.95
N SER A 45 -10.27 -10.33 0.99
CA SER A 45 -11.63 -9.96 0.59
C SER A 45 -12.38 -11.09 -0.15
N PHE A 46 -11.66 -12.09 -0.65
CA PHE A 46 -12.24 -13.24 -1.38
C PHE A 46 -12.53 -14.44 -0.48
N LYS A 47 -12.51 -14.23 0.83
CA LYS A 47 -12.89 -15.25 1.81
C LYS A 47 -14.35 -15.10 2.25
N ALA A 48 -15.06 -16.21 2.38
CA ALA A 48 -16.37 -16.22 3.01
C ALA A 48 -16.24 -16.00 4.54
N GLU A 49 -17.32 -15.54 5.20
CA GLU A 49 -17.36 -15.46 6.66
C GLU A 49 -17.20 -16.84 7.32
N ASP A 50 -17.80 -17.86 6.70
CA ASP A 50 -17.64 -19.27 7.08
C ASP A 50 -16.64 -19.96 6.13
N PRO A 51 -15.48 -20.41 6.61
CA PRO A 51 -14.48 -21.09 5.77
C PRO A 51 -15.02 -22.31 5.00
N ALA A 52 -16.04 -22.97 5.51
CA ALA A 52 -16.68 -24.09 4.83
C ALA A 52 -17.41 -23.67 3.54
N GLN A 53 -17.68 -22.38 3.37
CA GLN A 53 -18.35 -21.81 2.20
C GLN A 53 -17.39 -21.13 1.22
N ASP A 54 -16.09 -21.09 1.51
CA ASP A 54 -15.09 -20.40 0.69
C ASP A 54 -15.13 -20.84 -0.79
N ALA A 55 -15.18 -22.14 -1.07
CA ALA A 55 -15.25 -22.65 -2.43
C ALA A 55 -16.54 -22.21 -3.14
N ALA A 56 -17.68 -22.27 -2.46
CA ALA A 56 -18.96 -21.82 -3.02
C ALA A 56 -18.99 -20.32 -3.25
N PHE A 57 -18.37 -19.54 -2.38
CA PHE A 57 -18.22 -18.09 -2.53
C PHE A 57 -17.36 -17.74 -3.74
N LEU A 58 -16.21 -18.39 -3.92
CA LEU A 58 -15.31 -18.19 -5.05
C LEU A 58 -15.92 -18.61 -6.38
N LEU A 59 -16.69 -19.70 -6.41
CA LEU A 59 -17.32 -20.23 -7.63
C LEU A 59 -18.66 -19.56 -7.96
N ASN A 60 -19.15 -18.64 -7.13
CA ASN A 60 -20.39 -17.93 -7.39
C ASN A 60 -20.20 -16.91 -8.52
N PRO A 61 -20.81 -17.11 -9.70
CA PRO A 61 -20.66 -16.19 -10.84
C PRO A 61 -21.30 -14.83 -10.63
N MET A 62 -22.13 -14.69 -9.59
CA MET A 62 -22.78 -13.41 -9.23
C MET A 62 -22.05 -12.69 -8.08
N ASN A 63 -20.90 -13.22 -7.62
CA ASN A 63 -20.13 -12.60 -6.57
C ASN A 63 -19.65 -11.20 -7.01
N PRO A 64 -20.08 -10.11 -6.34
CA PRO A 64 -19.73 -8.75 -6.74
C PRO A 64 -18.24 -8.43 -6.58
N GLU A 65 -17.52 -9.17 -5.74
CA GLU A 65 -16.09 -8.98 -5.51
C GLU A 65 -15.25 -9.47 -6.70
N LEU A 66 -15.76 -10.46 -7.42
CA LEU A 66 -15.11 -11.05 -8.60
C LEU A 66 -15.55 -10.41 -9.92
N ASN A 67 -16.53 -9.50 -9.86
CA ASN A 67 -17.10 -8.88 -11.04
C ASN A 67 -16.95 -7.37 -11.00
N SER A 68 -16.71 -6.76 -12.15
CA SER A 68 -16.77 -5.32 -12.26
C SER A 68 -18.20 -4.80 -12.26
N THR A 69 -18.36 -3.56 -11.84
CA THR A 69 -19.65 -2.85 -11.88
C THR A 69 -19.97 -2.28 -13.26
N GLY A 70 -19.23 -2.67 -14.31
CA GLY A 70 -19.34 -2.16 -15.68
C GLY A 70 -18.36 -1.01 -15.99
N GLY A 71 -18.46 -0.48 -17.23
CA GLY A 71 -17.60 0.62 -17.68
C GLY A 71 -16.12 0.26 -17.84
N GLY A 72 -15.81 -1.01 -18.13
CA GLY A 72 -14.44 -1.49 -18.38
C GLY A 72 -13.53 -1.51 -17.15
N ARG A 73 -14.09 -1.36 -15.94
CA ARG A 73 -13.31 -1.41 -14.69
C ARG A 73 -13.01 -2.86 -14.32
N LEU A 74 -11.85 -3.07 -13.69
CA LEU A 74 -11.50 -4.34 -13.07
C LEU A 74 -12.23 -4.51 -11.73
N PRO A 75 -12.43 -5.77 -11.24
CA PRO A 75 -12.70 -6.00 -9.82
C PRO A 75 -11.68 -5.27 -8.96
N ASN A 76 -12.10 -4.73 -7.81
CA ASN A 76 -11.30 -3.80 -7.00
C ASN A 76 -9.92 -4.37 -6.63
N PHE A 77 -9.83 -5.67 -6.33
CA PHE A 77 -8.54 -6.31 -6.06
C PHE A 77 -7.52 -6.07 -7.20
N PHE A 78 -7.90 -6.39 -8.44
CA PHE A 78 -7.03 -6.22 -9.61
C PHE A 78 -6.80 -4.76 -9.96
N GLN A 79 -7.80 -3.90 -9.76
CA GLN A 79 -7.66 -2.47 -10.03
C GLN A 79 -6.63 -1.81 -9.10
N ASN A 80 -6.52 -2.27 -7.85
CA ASN A 80 -5.50 -1.81 -6.90
C ASN A 80 -4.08 -2.28 -7.24
N LEU A 81 -3.93 -3.31 -8.07
CA LEU A 81 -2.62 -3.75 -8.56
C LEU A 81 -2.04 -2.84 -9.65
N LEU A 82 -2.84 -1.96 -10.25
CA LEU A 82 -2.41 -1.12 -11.36
C LEU A 82 -1.48 0.02 -10.92
N PRO A 83 -0.57 0.47 -11.82
CA PRO A 83 0.23 1.66 -11.58
C PRO A 83 -0.65 2.91 -11.49
N GLU A 84 -0.15 3.94 -10.81
CA GLU A 84 -0.79 5.24 -10.67
C GLU A 84 0.08 6.36 -11.24
N GLY A 85 -0.52 7.53 -11.49
CA GLY A 85 0.19 8.76 -11.87
C GLY A 85 1.01 8.63 -13.16
N VAL A 86 2.24 9.13 -13.10
CA VAL A 86 3.14 9.23 -14.27
C VAL A 86 3.50 7.84 -14.82
N LEU A 87 3.66 6.85 -13.94
CA LEU A 87 3.99 5.49 -14.37
C LEU A 87 2.83 4.85 -15.16
N LYS A 88 1.58 5.05 -14.72
CA LYS A 88 0.39 4.59 -15.46
C LYS A 88 0.37 5.12 -16.89
N LYS A 89 0.61 6.44 -17.03
CA LYS A 89 0.66 7.08 -18.34
C LYS A 89 1.77 6.49 -19.22
N HIS A 90 2.96 6.33 -18.67
CA HIS A 90 4.09 5.75 -19.38
C HIS A 90 3.80 4.31 -19.88
N ILE A 91 3.24 3.46 -19.03
CA ILE A 91 2.84 2.09 -19.42
C ILE A 91 1.76 2.11 -20.51
N ALA A 92 0.76 2.99 -20.41
CA ALA A 92 -0.27 3.15 -21.41
C ALA A 92 0.31 3.56 -22.78
N GLU A 93 1.27 4.49 -22.79
CA GLU A 93 1.98 4.90 -24.01
C GLU A 93 2.78 3.75 -24.62
N LEU A 94 3.53 2.99 -23.82
CA LEU A 94 4.29 1.81 -24.27
C LEU A 94 3.34 0.72 -24.85
N ARG A 95 2.23 0.46 -24.18
CA ARG A 95 1.21 -0.53 -24.59
C ARG A 95 0.35 -0.03 -25.74
N LYS A 96 0.41 1.27 -26.08
CA LYS A 96 -0.44 1.95 -27.07
C LYS A 96 -1.94 1.79 -26.79
N CYS A 97 -2.30 1.86 -25.51
CA CYS A 97 -3.68 1.81 -25.03
C CYS A 97 -4.08 3.10 -24.33
N SER A 98 -5.37 3.25 -24.02
CA SER A 98 -5.87 4.33 -23.19
C SER A 98 -5.41 4.13 -21.73
N GLU A 99 -5.16 5.22 -21.01
CA GLU A 99 -4.96 5.17 -19.55
C GLU A 99 -6.19 4.63 -18.78
N ASP A 100 -7.35 4.60 -19.42
CA ASP A 100 -8.59 4.06 -18.86
C ASP A 100 -8.88 2.61 -19.31
N ASP A 101 -8.03 2.02 -20.16
CA ASP A 101 -8.08 0.59 -20.46
C ASP A 101 -7.34 -0.21 -19.37
N TYR A 102 -8.04 -0.39 -18.24
CA TYR A 102 -7.48 -1.07 -17.07
C TYR A 102 -7.11 -2.52 -17.34
N PHE A 103 -7.81 -3.20 -18.28
CA PHE A 103 -7.50 -4.58 -18.66
C PHE A 103 -6.15 -4.67 -19.37
N GLU A 104 -5.92 -3.80 -20.37
CA GLU A 104 -4.64 -3.75 -21.08
C GLU A 104 -3.48 -3.29 -20.19
N LEU A 105 -3.74 -2.36 -19.26
CA LEU A 105 -2.74 -1.96 -18.27
C LEU A 105 -2.35 -3.13 -17.36
N LEU A 106 -3.32 -3.94 -16.91
CA LEU A 106 -3.04 -5.13 -16.12
C LEU A 106 -2.25 -6.16 -16.92
N ALA A 107 -2.63 -6.38 -18.18
CA ALA A 107 -1.89 -7.27 -19.09
C ALA A 107 -0.45 -6.80 -19.30
N ALA A 108 -0.25 -5.50 -19.51
CA ALA A 108 1.08 -4.89 -19.69
C ALA A 108 1.99 -5.08 -18.48
N CYS A 109 1.44 -4.97 -17.27
CA CYS A 109 2.17 -5.12 -16.01
C CYS A 109 2.20 -6.55 -15.47
N GLY A 110 1.54 -7.50 -16.13
CA GLY A 110 1.27 -8.84 -15.62
C GLY A 110 2.48 -9.66 -15.19
N GLY A 111 3.66 -9.30 -15.63
CA GLY A 111 4.92 -9.94 -15.26
C GLY A 111 5.50 -9.48 -13.92
N ASP A 112 5.16 -8.27 -13.43
CA ASP A 112 5.69 -7.72 -12.17
C ASP A 112 4.65 -6.89 -11.41
N LEU A 113 3.55 -7.53 -11.05
CA LEU A 113 2.53 -6.97 -10.17
C LEU A 113 2.99 -6.98 -8.71
N PRO A 114 2.40 -6.14 -7.83
CA PRO A 114 2.61 -6.21 -6.39
C PRO A 114 2.33 -7.62 -5.83
N GLY A 115 3.09 -8.00 -4.83
CA GLY A 115 2.97 -9.33 -4.23
C GLY A 115 3.40 -10.45 -5.17
N ASN A 116 2.72 -11.58 -5.08
CA ASN A 116 3.01 -12.79 -5.86
C ASN A 116 1.97 -13.07 -6.96
N VAL A 117 1.33 -12.00 -7.47
CA VAL A 117 0.32 -12.07 -8.54
C VAL A 117 0.97 -11.98 -9.91
N TYR A 118 0.49 -12.80 -10.83
CA TYR A 118 0.85 -12.73 -12.26
C TYR A 118 -0.41 -12.74 -13.12
N ALA A 119 -0.38 -11.99 -14.21
CA ALA A 119 -1.40 -12.00 -15.25
C ALA A 119 -0.73 -12.27 -16.61
N ARG A 120 -1.13 -13.32 -17.28
CA ARG A 120 -0.56 -13.74 -18.56
C ARG A 120 -1.66 -13.93 -19.60
N PRO A 121 -1.40 -13.70 -20.88
CA PRO A 121 -2.37 -14.00 -21.94
C PRO A 121 -2.88 -15.43 -21.82
N SER A 122 -4.19 -15.60 -21.93
CA SER A 122 -4.83 -16.91 -21.85
C SER A 122 -5.25 -17.37 -23.23
N LEU A 123 -4.88 -18.59 -23.57
CA LEU A 123 -5.40 -19.30 -24.74
C LEU A 123 -6.62 -20.11 -24.31
N ILE A 124 -7.81 -19.49 -24.36
CA ILE A 124 -9.04 -20.16 -23.95
C ILE A 124 -9.67 -20.83 -25.12
N ASP A 125 -10.06 -22.13 -24.99
CA ASP A 125 -10.87 -22.85 -25.94
C ASP A 125 -12.26 -22.19 -26.05
N ARG A 126 -12.79 -22.13 -27.29
CA ARG A 126 -14.13 -21.61 -27.62
C ARG A 126 -15.24 -22.23 -26.77
N ASN A 127 -15.12 -23.51 -26.41
CA ASN A 127 -16.08 -24.19 -25.55
C ASN A 127 -16.08 -23.69 -24.11
N PHE A 128 -14.93 -23.27 -23.59
CA PHE A 128 -14.81 -22.65 -22.28
C PHE A 128 -15.44 -21.25 -22.29
N THR A 129 -15.13 -20.45 -23.31
CA THR A 129 -15.72 -19.11 -23.52
C THR A 129 -17.24 -19.19 -23.59
N ALA A 130 -17.79 -20.18 -24.30
CA ALA A 130 -19.24 -20.38 -24.44
C ALA A 130 -19.93 -20.63 -23.08
N ARG A 131 -19.29 -21.22 -22.08
CA ARG A 131 -19.86 -21.43 -20.73
C ARG A 131 -20.03 -20.15 -19.92
N TYR A 132 -19.19 -19.17 -20.13
CA TYR A 132 -19.15 -17.93 -19.33
C TYR A 132 -19.80 -16.73 -20.00
N VAL A 133 -19.89 -16.74 -21.33
CA VAL A 133 -20.41 -15.63 -22.13
C VAL A 133 -21.83 -15.90 -22.62
N THR A 134 -22.36 -17.10 -22.41
CA THR A 134 -23.63 -17.53 -23.02
C THR A 134 -24.86 -16.89 -22.41
N GLN A 135 -25.51 -16.10 -23.21
CA GLN A 135 -26.95 -16.18 -23.49
C GLN A 135 -27.34 -15.58 -24.85
N ARG A 136 -26.39 -15.21 -25.69
CA ARG A 136 -26.68 -14.72 -27.05
C ARG A 136 -25.78 -15.41 -28.04
N GLN A 137 -26.38 -15.86 -29.17
CA GLN A 137 -25.74 -16.56 -30.30
C GLN A 137 -24.85 -15.62 -31.15
N ASP A 138 -24.19 -14.66 -30.59
CA ASP A 138 -23.30 -13.76 -31.30
C ASP A 138 -21.97 -14.47 -31.57
N ALA A 139 -21.43 -14.34 -32.78
CA ALA A 139 -20.09 -14.80 -33.09
C ALA A 139 -19.08 -14.06 -32.24
N LEU A 140 -18.36 -14.80 -31.37
CA LEU A 140 -17.30 -14.27 -30.54
C LEU A 140 -16.00 -14.30 -31.34
N GLU A 141 -15.37 -13.16 -31.48
CA GLU A 141 -14.01 -13.04 -31.98
C GLU A 141 -13.08 -12.89 -30.75
N GLU A 142 -12.14 -13.81 -30.61
CA GLU A 142 -11.11 -13.74 -29.62
C GLU A 142 -10.08 -12.67 -30.03
N SER A 143 -9.87 -11.68 -29.17
CA SER A 143 -8.77 -10.71 -29.31
C SER A 143 -7.55 -11.27 -28.60
N VAL A 144 -6.48 -11.47 -29.34
CA VAL A 144 -5.19 -11.89 -28.76
C VAL A 144 -4.67 -10.78 -27.87
N VAL A 145 -4.39 -11.11 -26.61
CA VAL A 145 -3.73 -10.19 -25.67
C VAL A 145 -2.23 -10.32 -25.88
N GLU A 146 -1.55 -9.19 -26.00
CA GLU A 146 -0.09 -9.19 -26.11
C GLU A 146 0.55 -9.60 -24.77
N GLU A 147 1.74 -10.21 -24.85
CA GLU A 147 2.54 -10.54 -23.66
C GLU A 147 2.82 -9.30 -22.79
N PRO A 148 3.06 -9.49 -21.47
CA PRO A 148 3.45 -8.41 -20.61
C PRO A 148 4.69 -7.67 -21.14
N LEU A 149 4.70 -6.36 -20.93
CA LEU A 149 5.86 -5.54 -21.28
C LEU A 149 7.08 -5.94 -20.42
N GLU A 150 8.28 -5.91 -21.02
CA GLU A 150 9.53 -6.18 -20.28
C GLU A 150 9.72 -5.16 -19.14
N ASP A 151 9.39 -3.90 -19.40
CA ASP A 151 9.41 -2.80 -18.43
C ASP A 151 8.04 -2.57 -17.76
N GLY A 152 7.10 -3.50 -17.96
CA GLY A 152 5.75 -3.45 -17.40
C GLY A 152 5.73 -3.77 -15.91
N VAL A 153 5.93 -2.75 -15.08
CA VAL A 153 5.92 -2.86 -13.62
C VAL A 153 4.77 -2.08 -13.06
N SER A 154 4.13 -2.62 -12.05
CA SER A 154 3.09 -1.94 -11.32
C SER A 154 3.54 -1.54 -9.92
N ILE A 155 3.65 -0.23 -9.68
CA ILE A 155 3.93 0.35 -8.38
C ILE A 155 2.99 1.53 -8.17
N SER A 156 2.25 1.52 -7.06
CA SER A 156 1.33 2.58 -6.69
C SER A 156 2.05 3.89 -6.32
N GLY A 157 1.38 5.02 -6.50
CA GLY A 157 1.80 6.37 -6.08
C GLY A 157 2.16 7.29 -7.23
N MET A 158 2.08 8.60 -6.98
CA MET A 158 2.18 9.65 -8.02
C MET A 158 3.61 10.15 -8.29
N GLN A 159 4.56 9.90 -7.38
CA GLN A 159 5.97 10.28 -7.56
C GLN A 159 6.61 9.46 -8.69
N PRO A 160 7.47 10.04 -9.54
CA PRO A 160 8.24 9.30 -10.53
C PRO A 160 9.09 8.20 -9.88
N LYS A 161 9.00 6.98 -10.41
CA LYS A 161 9.64 5.78 -9.85
C LYS A 161 10.25 4.94 -10.94
N LEU A 162 11.35 4.28 -10.61
CA LEU A 162 12.01 3.26 -11.43
C LEU A 162 12.03 1.94 -10.65
N THR A 163 11.97 0.86 -11.39
CA THR A 163 12.22 -0.49 -10.86
C THR A 163 13.62 -0.91 -11.23
N LEU A 164 14.39 -1.23 -10.21
CA LEU A 164 15.82 -1.36 -10.33
C LEU A 164 16.31 -2.69 -9.72
N VAL A 165 17.40 -3.16 -10.24
CA VAL A 165 18.23 -4.23 -9.67
C VAL A 165 19.56 -3.62 -9.26
N LEU A 166 20.09 -4.01 -8.11
CA LEU A 166 21.42 -3.59 -7.68
C LEU A 166 22.44 -4.62 -8.18
N GLU A 167 23.31 -4.20 -9.11
CA GLU A 167 24.36 -5.00 -9.71
C GLU A 167 25.68 -4.24 -9.65
N ASP A 168 26.72 -4.86 -9.12
CA ASP A 168 28.07 -4.29 -9.01
C ASP A 168 28.13 -2.84 -8.47
N GLY A 169 27.25 -2.54 -7.50
CA GLY A 169 27.14 -1.21 -6.89
C GLY A 169 26.42 -0.16 -7.75
N ARG A 170 25.80 -0.55 -8.86
CA ARG A 170 24.99 0.29 -9.73
C ARG A 170 23.53 -0.14 -9.74
N TYR A 171 22.64 0.80 -9.96
CA TYR A 171 21.20 0.58 -10.03
C TYR A 171 20.79 0.55 -11.51
N VAL A 172 20.54 -0.65 -12.01
CA VAL A 172 20.23 -0.88 -13.42
C VAL A 172 18.73 -1.12 -13.62
N ALA A 173 18.20 -0.81 -14.80
CA ALA A 173 16.84 -1.19 -15.15
C ALA A 173 16.73 -2.72 -15.16
N ARG A 174 15.53 -3.21 -14.81
CA ARG A 174 15.25 -4.64 -14.83
C ARG A 174 15.60 -5.26 -16.18
N GLN A 175 16.33 -6.38 -16.17
CA GLN A 175 16.53 -7.23 -17.33
C GLN A 175 15.47 -8.35 -17.38
N ARG A 176 15.30 -8.96 -18.56
CA ARG A 176 14.38 -10.09 -18.76
C ARG A 176 14.59 -11.16 -17.70
N HIS A 177 13.52 -11.62 -17.06
CA HIS A 177 13.47 -12.74 -16.11
C HIS A 177 13.92 -12.47 -14.67
N GLU A 178 14.43 -11.31 -14.34
CA GLU A 178 14.75 -10.95 -12.96
C GLU A 178 13.69 -10.00 -12.39
N GLY A 179 13.08 -10.36 -11.24
CA GLY A 179 12.19 -9.47 -10.54
C GLY A 179 12.93 -8.27 -9.96
N ALA A 180 12.52 -7.04 -10.31
CA ALA A 180 13.11 -5.88 -9.70
C ALA A 180 12.85 -5.88 -8.18
N HIS A 181 13.91 -5.75 -7.39
CA HIS A 181 13.86 -5.79 -5.92
C HIS A 181 14.04 -4.41 -5.27
N ILE A 182 14.33 -3.39 -6.06
CA ILE A 182 14.47 -2.00 -5.61
C ILE A 182 13.46 -1.11 -6.32
N ILE A 183 12.80 -0.23 -5.56
CA ILE A 183 12.02 0.89 -6.07
C ILE A 183 12.89 2.14 -5.92
N GLY A 184 13.29 2.73 -7.03
CA GLY A 184 13.98 4.03 -7.05
C GLY A 184 12.98 5.17 -7.14
N LYS A 185 12.75 5.89 -6.04
CA LYS A 185 11.87 7.06 -6.02
C LYS A 185 12.69 8.31 -6.39
N LEU A 186 12.36 8.90 -7.53
CA LEU A 186 13.12 10.01 -8.10
C LEU A 186 12.70 11.36 -7.49
N PRO A 187 13.58 12.38 -7.53
CA PRO A 187 13.23 13.75 -7.18
C PRO A 187 12.10 14.29 -8.05
N THR A 188 11.30 15.19 -7.51
CA THR A 188 10.23 15.88 -8.24
C THR A 188 10.47 17.37 -8.28
N THR A 189 9.92 18.05 -9.28
CA THR A 189 9.93 19.51 -9.36
C THR A 189 8.91 20.15 -8.41
N GLN A 190 7.92 19.39 -7.95
CA GLN A 190 6.84 19.89 -7.11
C GLN A 190 7.26 20.00 -5.62
N PHE A 191 8.10 19.07 -5.14
CA PHE A 191 8.52 18.99 -3.73
C PHE A 191 10.05 18.94 -3.67
N SER A 192 10.68 20.00 -3.18
CA SER A 192 12.14 20.06 -3.05
C SER A 192 12.65 19.01 -2.07
N LEU A 193 13.70 18.27 -2.48
CA LEU A 193 14.35 17.23 -1.67
C LEU A 193 13.39 16.16 -1.15
N LEU A 194 12.40 15.75 -1.97
CA LEU A 194 11.40 14.75 -1.55
C LEU A 194 12.04 13.41 -1.14
N PRO A 195 13.04 12.85 -1.86
CA PRO A 195 13.75 11.64 -1.43
C PRO A 195 14.38 11.77 -0.04
N GLU A 196 15.03 12.90 0.25
CA GLU A 196 15.67 13.19 1.53
C GLU A 196 14.64 13.34 2.66
N VAL A 197 13.52 14.01 2.39
CA VAL A 197 12.43 14.19 3.36
C VAL A 197 11.76 12.86 3.67
N GLU A 198 11.52 12.00 2.67
CA GLU A 198 10.95 10.67 2.90
C GLU A 198 11.92 9.77 3.65
N HIS A 199 13.20 9.78 3.30
CA HIS A 199 14.24 9.04 4.01
C HIS A 199 14.31 9.43 5.49
N LEU A 200 14.38 10.74 5.78
CA LEU A 200 14.34 11.24 7.15
C LEU A 200 13.06 10.81 7.88
N SER A 201 11.90 10.90 7.22
CA SER A 201 10.62 10.50 7.79
C SER A 201 10.59 9.03 8.21
N LEU A 202 11.14 8.14 7.38
CA LEU A 202 11.30 6.72 7.70
C LEU A 202 12.24 6.52 8.89
N GLN A 203 13.35 7.24 8.95
CA GLN A 203 14.28 7.18 10.08
C GLN A 203 13.63 7.66 11.39
N LEU A 204 12.88 8.76 11.34
CA LEU A 204 12.13 9.27 12.50
C LEU A 204 11.06 8.28 12.96
N ALA A 205 10.36 7.64 12.02
CA ALA A 205 9.38 6.60 12.33
C ALA A 205 10.04 5.38 12.99
N ALA A 206 11.18 4.93 12.48
CA ALA A 206 11.96 3.84 13.08
C ALA A 206 12.42 4.18 14.49
N ALA A 207 12.94 5.39 14.72
CA ALA A 207 13.33 5.87 16.04
C ALA A 207 12.15 5.92 17.02
N ALA A 208 10.93 6.09 16.51
CA ALA A 208 9.70 6.06 17.31
C ALA A 208 9.12 4.63 17.50
N GLY A 209 9.85 3.60 17.08
CA GLY A 209 9.48 2.19 17.27
C GLY A 209 8.52 1.62 16.22
N VAL A 210 8.38 2.27 15.07
CA VAL A 210 7.65 1.74 13.91
C VAL A 210 8.58 0.86 13.08
N ARG A 211 8.13 -0.33 12.69
CA ARG A 211 8.86 -1.18 11.74
C ARG A 211 8.69 -0.62 10.33
N VAL A 212 9.75 -0.04 9.77
CA VAL A 212 9.75 0.58 8.44
C VAL A 212 10.44 -0.31 7.40
N CYS A 213 10.17 -0.03 6.11
CA CYS A 213 10.87 -0.66 5.00
C CYS A 213 12.35 -0.22 4.96
N GLU A 214 13.22 -1.07 4.40
CA GLU A 214 14.61 -0.73 4.16
C GLU A 214 14.68 0.30 3.03
N ALA A 215 15.31 1.44 3.31
CA ALA A 215 15.47 2.51 2.33
C ALA A 215 16.80 3.25 2.56
N SER A 216 17.40 3.74 1.49
CA SER A 216 18.65 4.50 1.53
C SER A 216 18.64 5.61 0.49
N LEU A 217 19.27 6.75 0.82
CA LEU A 217 19.58 7.80 -0.17
C LEU A 217 20.78 7.37 -1.00
N VAL A 218 20.65 7.49 -2.31
CA VAL A 218 21.66 7.07 -3.28
C VAL A 218 21.81 8.15 -4.34
N SER A 219 23.07 8.44 -4.76
CA SER A 219 23.33 9.38 -5.83
C SER A 219 22.67 8.96 -7.14
N LEU A 220 22.02 9.89 -7.83
CA LEU A 220 21.45 9.70 -9.16
C LEU A 220 22.49 9.19 -10.19
N ASP A 221 23.77 9.51 -10.02
CA ASP A 221 24.85 9.06 -10.90
C ASP A 221 25.04 7.53 -10.89
N LEU A 222 24.49 6.84 -9.91
CA LEU A 222 24.54 5.38 -9.82
C LEU A 222 23.39 4.68 -10.56
N ILE A 223 22.43 5.44 -11.10
CA ILE A 223 21.37 4.88 -11.93
C ILE A 223 21.86 4.72 -13.36
N LEU A 224 21.74 3.51 -13.92
CA LEU A 224 22.02 3.18 -15.32
C LEU A 224 20.74 2.88 -16.12
N ALA A 225 19.59 3.42 -15.68
CA ALA A 225 18.32 3.26 -16.36
C ALA A 225 17.97 4.52 -17.13
N GLU A 226 17.58 4.37 -18.40
CA GLU A 226 17.00 5.49 -19.16
C GLU A 226 15.59 5.81 -18.64
N HIS A 227 15.29 7.08 -18.52
CA HIS A 227 13.96 7.55 -18.14
C HIS A 227 13.66 8.93 -18.75
N ASN A 228 12.38 9.18 -19.04
CA ASN A 228 11.90 10.45 -19.60
C ASN A 228 11.29 11.37 -18.52
N TYR A 229 11.55 11.11 -17.24
CA TYR A 229 11.00 11.93 -16.16
C TYR A 229 11.75 13.25 -16.03
N VAL A 230 10.99 14.33 -15.84
CA VAL A 230 11.55 15.61 -15.42
C VAL A 230 11.81 15.53 -13.91
N ILE A 231 13.07 15.53 -13.52
CA ILE A 231 13.49 15.42 -12.13
C ILE A 231 13.73 16.79 -11.50
N GLY A 232 13.56 16.86 -10.17
CA GLY A 232 13.84 18.06 -9.37
C GLY A 232 15.33 18.25 -9.05
N ASN A 233 15.62 19.15 -8.13
CA ASN A 233 16.99 19.60 -7.83
C ASN A 233 17.79 18.69 -6.88
N SER A 234 17.24 17.59 -6.38
CA SER A 234 18.01 16.65 -5.56
C SER A 234 19.06 15.93 -6.41
N MET A 235 20.22 15.67 -5.82
CA MET A 235 21.27 14.82 -6.41
C MET A 235 21.08 13.33 -6.04
N ASN A 236 20.09 13.02 -5.20
CA ASN A 236 19.82 11.69 -4.71
C ASN A 236 18.43 11.20 -5.15
N PHE A 237 18.29 9.89 -5.19
CA PHE A 237 17.00 9.22 -5.21
C PHE A 237 16.87 8.36 -3.95
N LEU A 238 15.66 7.98 -3.59
CA LEU A 238 15.41 7.04 -2.50
C LEU A 238 15.31 5.63 -3.06
N ALA A 239 16.29 4.80 -2.76
CA ALA A 239 16.28 3.38 -3.06
C ALA A 239 15.53 2.64 -1.94
N VAL A 240 14.35 2.12 -2.25
CA VAL A 240 13.51 1.35 -1.32
C VAL A 240 13.57 -0.12 -1.71
N LYS A 241 14.02 -0.99 -0.79
CA LYS A 241 14.00 -2.44 -0.99
C LYS A 241 12.56 -2.93 -0.93
N ARG A 242 12.15 -3.69 -1.93
CA ARG A 242 10.82 -4.30 -1.99
C ARG A 242 10.73 -5.43 -0.98
N PHE A 243 9.87 -5.30 0.00
CA PHE A 243 9.64 -6.32 1.02
C PHE A 243 8.85 -7.54 0.51
N ASP A 244 8.20 -7.41 -0.65
CA ASP A 244 7.51 -8.49 -1.34
C ASP A 244 8.42 -9.24 -2.33
N ARG A 245 9.73 -8.93 -2.35
CA ARG A 245 10.76 -9.52 -3.20
C ARG A 245 11.91 -10.05 -2.34
N ASP A 246 11.60 -10.92 -1.40
CA ASP A 246 12.61 -11.56 -0.57
C ASP A 246 13.15 -12.83 -1.23
N GLN A 247 14.44 -13.10 -1.09
CA GLN A 247 15.07 -14.26 -1.73
C GLN A 247 14.84 -15.54 -0.91
N PRO A 248 14.52 -16.70 -1.56
CA PRO A 248 14.32 -16.90 -3.00
C PRO A 248 12.84 -16.79 -3.40
N GLY A 249 12.38 -15.66 -3.94
CA GLY A 249 11.07 -15.58 -4.56
C GLY A 249 10.28 -14.34 -4.19
N ARG A 250 8.94 -14.43 -4.34
CA ARG A 250 8.01 -13.35 -4.05
C ARG A 250 7.12 -13.74 -2.88
N LEU A 251 6.87 -12.78 -1.99
CA LEU A 251 5.83 -12.89 -0.97
C LEU A 251 4.54 -12.28 -1.52
N HIS A 252 3.43 -12.95 -1.30
CA HIS A 252 2.16 -12.35 -1.61
C HIS A 252 1.87 -11.21 -0.65
N ALA A 253 1.37 -10.09 -1.16
CA ALA A 253 1.11 -8.86 -0.42
C ALA A 253 -0.22 -8.27 -0.84
N GLU A 254 -0.95 -7.71 0.11
CA GLU A 254 -2.18 -6.96 -0.11
C GLU A 254 -2.14 -5.65 0.66
N ASP A 255 -2.66 -4.58 0.07
CA ASP A 255 -2.98 -3.36 0.81
C ASP A 255 -4.41 -3.41 1.39
N PHE A 256 -4.73 -2.52 2.35
CA PHE A 256 -6.05 -2.51 2.97
C PHE A 256 -7.16 -2.00 2.04
N ALA A 257 -6.86 -1.36 0.91
CA ALA A 257 -7.88 -1.08 -0.10
C ALA A 257 -8.32 -2.40 -0.78
N GLN A 258 -7.39 -3.34 -1.05
CA GLN A 258 -7.71 -4.66 -1.55
C GLN A 258 -8.51 -5.48 -0.53
N ILE A 259 -8.04 -5.54 0.72
CA ILE A 259 -8.65 -6.32 1.80
C ILE A 259 -10.08 -5.84 2.11
N LEU A 260 -10.31 -4.53 2.09
CA LEU A 260 -11.64 -3.93 2.32
C LEU A 260 -12.48 -3.81 1.04
N ASN A 261 -12.01 -4.37 -0.08
CA ASN A 261 -12.64 -4.29 -1.40
C ASN A 261 -12.99 -2.85 -1.83
N VAL A 262 -12.10 -1.91 -1.55
CA VAL A 262 -12.24 -0.49 -1.90
C VAL A 262 -11.46 -0.19 -3.18
N GLY A 263 -12.10 0.43 -4.15
CA GLY A 263 -11.44 0.84 -5.39
C GLY A 263 -10.38 1.95 -5.16
N PRO A 264 -9.35 2.06 -6.01
CA PRO A 264 -8.23 2.98 -5.80
C PRO A 264 -8.64 4.46 -5.76
N LEU A 265 -9.75 4.86 -6.38
CA LEU A 265 -10.29 6.22 -6.33
C LEU A 265 -10.89 6.58 -4.97
N ASP A 266 -11.29 5.58 -4.19
CA ASP A 266 -11.91 5.74 -2.88
C ASP A 266 -10.95 5.46 -1.72
N LYS A 267 -9.65 5.31 -1.97
CA LYS A 267 -8.60 5.01 -0.99
C LYS A 267 -8.57 5.95 0.24
N TYR A 268 -9.11 7.16 0.12
CA TYR A 268 -9.23 8.16 1.20
C TYR A 268 -10.60 8.17 1.89
N ARG A 269 -11.60 7.43 1.35
CA ARG A 269 -13.01 7.53 1.79
C ARG A 269 -13.68 6.18 2.02
N GLY A 270 -13.13 5.11 1.46
CA GLY A 270 -13.71 3.78 1.50
C GLY A 270 -13.54 3.04 2.82
N GLY A 271 -12.96 3.68 3.85
CA GLY A 271 -12.77 3.07 5.16
C GLY A 271 -12.23 4.04 6.19
N SER A 272 -12.04 3.54 7.41
CA SER A 272 -11.46 4.25 8.55
C SER A 272 -10.29 3.47 9.15
N TYR A 273 -9.51 4.09 10.03
CA TYR A 273 -8.49 3.37 10.79
C TYR A 273 -9.09 2.28 11.68
N ALA A 274 -10.33 2.47 12.17
CA ALA A 274 -11.02 1.45 12.93
C ALA A 274 -11.42 0.24 12.06
N ASP A 275 -11.80 0.44 10.80
CA ASP A 275 -12.08 -0.68 9.89
C ASP A 275 -10.82 -1.50 9.63
N ILE A 276 -9.67 -0.85 9.41
CA ILE A 276 -8.36 -1.52 9.32
C ILE A 276 -8.07 -2.32 10.58
N ALA A 277 -8.24 -1.72 11.76
CA ALA A 277 -7.95 -2.36 13.05
C ALA A 277 -8.88 -3.56 13.31
N ASN A 278 -10.16 -3.44 12.98
CA ASN A 278 -11.13 -4.53 13.14
C ASN A 278 -10.76 -5.73 12.26
N VAL A 279 -10.35 -5.50 11.01
CA VAL A 279 -9.83 -6.56 10.14
C VAL A 279 -8.56 -7.18 10.74
N MET A 280 -7.62 -6.37 11.25
CA MET A 280 -6.42 -6.91 11.92
C MET A 280 -6.75 -7.82 13.11
N LEU A 281 -7.80 -7.52 13.87
CA LEU A 281 -8.23 -8.34 15.00
C LEU A 281 -8.82 -9.70 14.57
N LEU A 282 -9.32 -9.80 13.34
CA LEU A 282 -9.91 -11.03 12.78
C LEU A 282 -8.88 -11.91 12.05
N ILE A 283 -7.73 -11.36 11.67
CA ILE A 283 -6.68 -12.11 10.94
C ILE A 283 -5.77 -12.81 11.95
N ASP A 284 -5.68 -14.14 11.82
CA ASP A 284 -4.74 -14.94 12.60
C ASP A 284 -3.30 -14.46 12.35
N GLY A 285 -2.55 -14.28 13.44
CA GLY A 285 -1.17 -13.76 13.41
C GLY A 285 -1.03 -12.25 13.52
N LEU A 286 -2.10 -11.45 13.35
CA LEU A 286 -2.07 -10.00 13.55
C LEU A 286 -2.57 -9.59 14.94
N GLY A 287 -3.84 -9.65 15.21
CA GLY A 287 -4.44 -9.38 16.50
C GLY A 287 -4.16 -8.01 17.09
N GLU A 288 -4.26 -7.88 18.42
CA GLU A 288 -4.00 -6.63 19.17
C GLU A 288 -2.59 -6.05 18.92
N PRO A 289 -1.49 -6.83 18.80
CA PRO A 289 -0.18 -6.27 18.49
C PRO A 289 -0.15 -5.45 17.19
N ALA A 290 -0.86 -5.87 16.15
CA ALA A 290 -0.94 -5.12 14.90
C ALA A 290 -1.75 -3.82 15.05
N VAL A 291 -2.81 -3.83 15.87
CA VAL A 291 -3.57 -2.61 16.22
C VAL A 291 -2.70 -1.62 16.99
N LEU A 292 -1.85 -2.10 17.90
CA LEU A 292 -0.90 -1.25 18.62
C LEU A 292 0.18 -0.68 17.69
N GLU A 293 0.62 -1.43 16.69
CA GLU A 293 1.51 -0.93 15.64
C GLU A 293 0.79 0.11 14.75
N LEU A 294 -0.47 -0.12 14.39
CA LEU A 294 -1.27 0.85 13.64
C LEU A 294 -1.36 2.20 14.37
N ILE A 295 -1.65 2.20 15.68
CA ILE A 295 -1.74 3.47 16.44
C ILE A 295 -0.38 4.18 16.54
N ARG A 296 0.75 3.45 16.56
CA ARG A 296 2.09 4.03 16.45
C ARG A 296 2.28 4.73 15.11
N ARG A 297 1.92 4.07 13.98
CA ARG A 297 1.98 4.65 12.62
C ARG A 297 1.09 5.87 12.48
N ILE A 298 -0.12 5.84 13.02
CA ILE A 298 -1.04 6.98 13.06
C ILE A 298 -0.39 8.14 13.85
N THR A 299 0.23 7.85 15.01
CA THR A 299 0.89 8.89 15.83
C THR A 299 2.08 9.50 15.10
N VAL A 300 2.91 8.71 14.45
CA VAL A 300 4.01 9.20 13.61
C VAL A 300 3.47 10.07 12.48
N SER A 301 2.41 9.63 11.79
CA SER A 301 1.76 10.41 10.74
C SER A 301 1.21 11.75 11.24
N GLU A 302 0.63 11.79 12.44
CA GLU A 302 0.22 13.04 13.09
C GLU A 302 1.41 13.98 13.34
N LEU A 303 2.52 13.45 13.88
CA LEU A 303 3.68 14.26 14.25
C LEU A 303 4.45 14.78 13.04
N LEU A 304 4.51 14.02 11.95
CA LEU A 304 5.18 14.40 10.72
C LEU A 304 4.28 15.21 9.75
N GLY A 305 2.96 15.21 9.98
CA GLY A 305 2.02 15.73 9.01
C GLY A 305 2.01 14.87 7.73
N ASN A 306 2.08 13.54 7.90
CA ASN A 306 1.87 12.62 6.80
C ASN A 306 0.37 12.53 6.49
N TYR A 307 -0.08 13.38 5.57
CA TYR A 307 -1.49 13.46 5.18
C TYR A 307 -1.94 12.39 4.18
N ASP A 308 -1.02 11.48 3.81
CA ASP A 308 -1.23 10.46 2.77
C ASP A 308 -1.28 9.02 3.32
N PHE A 309 -1.47 8.84 4.63
CA PHE A 309 -1.58 7.52 5.25
C PHE A 309 -2.98 6.92 5.02
N HIS A 310 -3.27 6.58 3.76
CA HIS A 310 -4.53 6.00 3.28
C HIS A 310 -4.50 4.47 3.19
N LEU A 311 -5.61 3.85 2.74
CA LEU A 311 -5.80 2.40 2.68
C LEU A 311 -4.71 1.64 1.88
N LYS A 312 -4.12 2.27 0.86
CA LYS A 312 -3.05 1.65 0.04
C LYS A 312 -1.65 1.79 0.65
N ASN A 313 -1.47 2.59 1.71
CA ASN A 313 -0.18 2.81 2.36
C ASN A 313 -0.01 1.98 3.65
N ILE A 314 -0.84 0.95 3.80
CA ILE A 314 -0.75 -0.06 4.83
C ILE A 314 -1.20 -1.39 4.25
N GLY A 315 -0.50 -2.48 4.55
CA GLY A 315 -0.79 -3.79 3.97
C GLY A 315 -0.29 -4.94 4.83
N VAL A 316 -0.51 -6.14 4.33
CA VAL A 316 -0.09 -7.39 4.94
C VAL A 316 0.78 -8.20 3.98
N LEU A 317 1.55 -9.13 4.53
CA LEU A 317 2.32 -10.14 3.82
C LEU A 317 1.80 -11.51 4.20
N HIS A 318 1.54 -12.34 3.20
CA HIS A 318 1.24 -13.75 3.36
C HIS A 318 2.54 -14.53 3.36
N MET A 319 2.86 -15.11 4.49
CA MET A 319 4.11 -15.84 4.67
C MET A 319 4.01 -17.28 4.12
N PRO A 320 5.13 -17.91 3.74
CA PRO A 320 5.12 -19.26 3.20
C PRO A 320 4.57 -20.34 4.15
N ASP A 321 4.58 -20.08 5.44
CA ASP A 321 4.01 -20.96 6.48
C ASP A 321 2.50 -20.79 6.67
N GLY A 322 1.86 -19.95 5.85
CA GLY A 322 0.43 -19.65 5.91
C GLY A 322 0.07 -18.54 6.90
N SER A 323 1.02 -18.04 7.70
CA SER A 323 0.77 -16.92 8.60
C SER A 323 0.65 -15.59 7.83
N VAL A 324 -0.03 -14.62 8.45
CA VAL A 324 -0.15 -13.27 7.90
C VAL A 324 0.56 -12.29 8.83
N THR A 325 1.39 -11.43 8.28
CA THR A 325 2.11 -10.40 9.04
C THR A 325 1.81 -9.01 8.48
N LEU A 326 1.83 -8.00 9.36
CA LEU A 326 1.74 -6.61 8.89
C LEU A 326 2.99 -6.26 8.08
N SER A 327 2.84 -5.64 6.91
CA SER A 327 3.99 -5.17 6.13
C SER A 327 4.82 -4.16 6.92
N PRO A 328 6.12 -4.00 6.64
CA PRO A 328 6.84 -2.81 7.09
C PRO A 328 6.09 -1.54 6.65
N ALA A 329 6.21 -0.45 7.41
CA ALA A 329 5.63 0.83 7.01
C ALA A 329 6.44 1.45 5.86
N TYR A 330 5.76 2.02 4.90
CA TYR A 330 6.31 2.62 3.68
C TYR A 330 5.54 3.90 3.33
N ASP A 331 6.05 4.69 2.39
CA ASP A 331 5.44 5.94 1.93
C ASP A 331 5.12 6.90 3.10
N ILE A 332 6.05 7.02 4.05
CA ILE A 332 5.96 7.98 5.17
C ILE A 332 6.69 9.27 4.76
N VAL A 333 5.95 10.34 4.56
CA VAL A 333 6.51 11.63 4.16
C VAL A 333 6.05 12.74 5.12
N ALA A 334 6.99 13.54 5.60
CA ALA A 334 6.70 14.73 6.40
C ALA A 334 6.19 15.88 5.51
N TYR A 335 4.96 15.75 4.99
CA TYR A 335 4.36 16.79 4.13
C TYR A 335 4.20 18.14 4.83
N SER A 336 4.27 18.18 6.15
CA SER A 336 4.25 19.44 6.92
C SER A 336 5.38 20.41 6.56
N VAL A 337 6.47 19.93 5.93
CA VAL A 337 7.55 20.81 5.45
C VAL A 337 7.19 21.53 4.16
N TYR A 338 6.16 21.07 3.45
CA TYR A 338 5.74 21.62 2.15
C TYR A 338 4.40 22.35 2.22
N MET A 339 3.47 21.86 3.05
CA MET A 339 2.10 22.37 3.08
C MET A 339 1.43 22.18 4.45
N ASN A 340 0.39 22.98 4.68
CA ASN A 340 -0.50 22.78 5.82
C ASN A 340 -1.66 21.87 5.40
N GLY A 341 -1.70 20.67 5.95
CA GLY A 341 -2.79 19.72 5.71
C GLY A 341 -3.95 19.86 6.69
N SER A 342 -5.07 19.23 6.35
CA SER A 342 -6.33 19.29 7.10
C SER A 342 -6.55 18.12 8.08
N GLY A 343 -5.51 17.39 8.46
CA GLY A 343 -5.59 16.21 9.33
C GLY A 343 -5.27 14.90 8.61
N HIS A 344 -5.61 13.77 9.24
CA HIS A 344 -5.30 12.44 8.73
C HIS A 344 -5.98 12.10 7.40
N ALA A 345 -5.39 11.17 6.64
CA ALA A 345 -5.95 10.68 5.37
C ALA A 345 -7.31 10.01 5.55
N LEU A 346 -7.45 9.22 6.63
CA LEU A 346 -8.67 8.49 6.97
C LEU A 346 -9.30 9.03 8.27
N PRO A 347 -10.63 8.87 8.46
CA PRO A 347 -11.26 9.08 9.75
C PRO A 347 -10.82 8.02 10.76
N PHE A 348 -10.88 8.34 12.06
CA PHE A 348 -10.53 7.40 13.14
C PHE A 348 -11.55 6.28 13.29
N ALA A 349 -12.82 6.58 13.12
CA ALA A 349 -13.91 5.60 13.16
C ALA A 349 -14.91 5.87 12.05
N SER A 350 -15.63 4.83 11.62
CA SER A 350 -16.66 4.91 10.59
C SER A 350 -17.77 5.90 10.96
N GLY A 351 -18.34 6.55 9.96
CA GLY A 351 -19.43 7.56 10.12
C GLY A 351 -18.93 8.96 10.50
N GLN A 352 -17.66 9.17 10.73
CA GLN A 352 -17.09 10.50 10.97
C GLN A 352 -16.90 11.25 9.64
N LYS A 353 -17.48 12.44 9.53
CA LYS A 353 -17.50 13.21 8.28
C LYS A 353 -16.29 14.11 8.05
N LYS A 354 -15.42 14.32 9.05
CA LYS A 354 -14.29 15.24 8.99
C LYS A 354 -12.98 14.52 9.23
N LYS A 355 -11.94 14.92 8.49
CA LYS A 355 -10.57 14.58 8.81
C LYS A 355 -10.26 15.14 10.19
N GLN A 356 -9.74 14.31 11.07
CA GLN A 356 -9.45 14.65 12.45
C GLN A 356 -7.95 14.71 12.68
N ILE A 357 -7.55 15.38 13.74
CA ILE A 357 -6.20 15.32 14.32
C ILE A 357 -6.22 14.32 15.46
N LEU A 358 -5.05 13.77 15.79
CA LEU A 358 -4.93 12.83 16.90
C LEU A 358 -5.02 13.60 18.23
N GLU A 359 -6.15 13.46 18.89
CA GLU A 359 -6.45 14.05 20.20
C GLU A 359 -7.17 13.04 21.10
N PRO A 360 -7.32 13.30 22.41
CA PRO A 360 -7.94 12.36 23.35
C PRO A 360 -9.32 11.84 22.92
N THR A 361 -10.13 12.67 22.27
CA THR A 361 -11.46 12.31 21.76
C THR A 361 -11.37 11.35 20.58
N ALA A 362 -10.41 11.55 19.67
CA ALA A 362 -10.17 10.67 18.53
C ALA A 362 -9.67 9.29 18.99
N ILE A 363 -8.74 9.25 19.97
CA ILE A 363 -8.23 8.00 20.54
C ILE A 363 -9.37 7.22 21.22
N ARG A 364 -10.26 7.90 21.95
CA ARG A 364 -11.42 7.27 22.58
C ARG A 364 -12.40 6.73 21.55
N ALA A 365 -12.70 7.50 20.50
CA ALA A 365 -13.59 7.07 19.43
C ALA A 365 -13.03 5.83 18.72
N PHE A 366 -11.73 5.81 18.42
CA PHE A 366 -11.05 4.65 17.87
C PHE A 366 -11.11 3.45 18.82
N ALA A 367 -10.76 3.63 20.12
CA ALA A 367 -10.79 2.58 21.13
C ALA A 367 -12.16 1.90 21.23
N ASN A 368 -13.23 2.72 21.25
CA ASN A 368 -14.60 2.22 21.31
C ASN A 368 -14.99 1.44 20.05
N ALA A 369 -14.54 1.89 18.87
CA ALA A 369 -14.86 1.24 17.60
C ALA A 369 -14.15 -0.10 17.40
N VAL A 370 -12.98 -0.30 18.02
CA VAL A 370 -12.16 -1.53 17.87
C VAL A 370 -12.17 -2.44 19.10
N SER A 371 -12.87 -2.05 20.17
CA SER A 371 -12.95 -2.82 21.43
C SER A 371 -11.58 -3.11 22.06
N VAL A 372 -10.58 -2.22 21.84
CA VAL A 372 -9.25 -2.27 22.47
C VAL A 372 -9.20 -1.23 23.60
N PRO A 373 -8.68 -1.57 24.80
CA PRO A 373 -8.63 -0.64 25.93
C PRO A 373 -7.94 0.67 25.59
N GLU A 374 -8.63 1.80 25.80
CA GLU A 374 -8.11 3.16 25.53
C GLU A 374 -6.75 3.40 26.20
N ALA A 375 -6.54 2.83 27.39
CA ALA A 375 -5.29 2.96 28.13
C ALA A 375 -4.08 2.37 27.39
N LYS A 376 -4.26 1.24 26.68
CA LYS A 376 -3.19 0.63 25.87
C LYS A 376 -2.83 1.52 24.69
N LEU A 377 -3.84 2.03 23.96
CA LEU A 377 -3.65 2.93 22.83
C LEU A 377 -2.95 4.23 23.26
N ARG A 378 -3.38 4.85 24.35
CA ARG A 378 -2.74 6.04 24.92
C ARG A 378 -1.30 5.81 25.34
N ASN A 379 -0.99 4.61 25.82
CA ASN A 379 0.37 4.26 26.18
C ASN A 379 1.29 4.18 24.96
N GLU A 380 0.81 3.61 23.82
CA GLU A 380 1.57 3.59 22.57
C GLU A 380 1.77 5.01 22.00
N VAL A 381 0.73 5.84 21.98
CA VAL A 381 0.86 7.27 21.61
C VAL A 381 1.92 7.97 22.48
N LYS A 382 1.90 7.72 23.79
CA LYS A 382 2.90 8.28 24.72
C LYS A 382 4.30 7.81 24.39
N LYS A 383 4.52 6.52 24.09
CA LYS A 383 5.85 5.98 23.72
C LYS A 383 6.42 6.70 22.50
N VAL A 384 5.61 6.89 21.46
CA VAL A 384 6.01 7.63 20.25
C VAL A 384 6.37 9.07 20.59
N CYS A 385 5.57 9.77 21.39
CA CYS A 385 5.86 11.15 21.80
C CYS A 385 7.17 11.27 22.62
N ILE A 386 7.47 10.28 23.49
CA ILE A 386 8.72 10.22 24.24
C ILE A 386 9.90 10.09 23.28
N ALA A 387 9.88 9.08 22.41
CA ALA A 387 10.95 8.83 21.46
C ALA A 387 11.20 10.03 20.54
N ALA A 388 10.11 10.67 20.07
CA ALA A 388 10.21 11.87 19.25
C ALA A 388 10.85 13.05 20.01
N ALA A 389 10.48 13.27 21.29
CA ALA A 389 11.04 14.34 22.09
C ALA A 389 12.54 14.12 22.40
N GLU A 390 12.96 12.86 22.58
CA GLU A 390 14.33 12.50 22.92
C GLU A 390 15.29 12.53 21.74
N SER A 391 14.83 12.15 20.52
CA SER A 391 15.74 11.89 19.40
C SER A 391 15.51 12.76 18.15
N TRP A 392 14.26 13.14 17.85
CA TRP A 392 13.95 13.71 16.53
C TRP A 392 14.63 15.04 16.23
N ASN A 393 14.76 15.94 17.23
CA ASN A 393 15.42 17.23 16.99
C ASN A 393 16.86 17.06 16.51
N ALA A 394 17.63 16.18 17.15
CA ALA A 394 19.01 15.90 16.75
C ALA A 394 19.09 15.23 15.36
N MET A 395 18.17 14.30 15.07
CA MET A 395 18.10 13.65 13.76
C MET A 395 17.74 14.63 12.65
N ILE A 396 16.77 15.52 12.90
CA ILE A 396 16.37 16.57 11.95
C ILE A 396 17.54 17.53 11.68
N ASP A 397 18.27 17.95 12.74
CA ASP A 397 19.44 18.84 12.59
C ASP A 397 20.57 18.19 11.77
N ALA A 398 20.80 16.89 11.93
CA ALA A 398 21.81 16.14 11.22
C ALA A 398 21.41 15.77 9.78
N SER A 399 20.16 15.94 9.38
CA SER A 399 19.65 15.53 8.07
C SER A 399 20.07 16.48 6.93
N GLU A 400 19.97 16.00 5.70
CA GLU A 400 20.35 16.72 4.46
C GLU A 400 19.22 17.60 3.89
N ILE A 401 18.07 17.72 4.58
CA ILE A 401 16.97 18.58 4.13
C ILE A 401 17.31 20.07 4.34
N LEU A 402 16.56 20.98 3.69
CA LEU A 402 16.77 22.41 3.77
C LEU A 402 16.58 22.93 5.22
N GLU A 403 17.34 23.95 5.61
CA GLU A 403 17.18 24.58 6.95
C GLU A 403 15.76 25.09 7.18
N SER A 404 15.09 25.63 6.15
CA SER A 404 13.68 26.02 6.23
C SER A 404 12.75 24.83 6.52
N GLN A 405 13.05 23.65 5.93
CA GLN A 405 12.31 22.42 6.17
C GLN A 405 12.57 21.87 7.57
N LYS A 406 13.81 21.95 8.08
CA LYS A 406 14.15 21.58 9.47
C LYS A 406 13.34 22.41 10.48
N VAL A 407 13.32 23.73 10.31
CA VAL A 407 12.56 24.64 11.15
C VAL A 407 11.06 24.35 11.08
N ALA A 408 10.52 24.17 9.86
CA ALA A 408 9.11 23.87 9.65
C ALA A 408 8.71 22.55 10.35
N LEU A 409 9.51 21.48 10.18
CA LEU A 409 9.23 20.18 10.78
C LEU A 409 9.24 20.22 12.29
N LYS A 410 10.29 20.80 12.91
CA LYS A 410 10.39 20.93 14.38
C LYS A 410 9.22 21.76 14.95
N THR A 411 8.88 22.87 14.29
CA THR A 411 7.75 23.71 14.67
C THR A 411 6.44 22.94 14.59
N TYR A 412 6.25 22.17 13.52
CA TYR A 412 5.06 21.37 13.32
C TYR A 412 4.93 20.29 14.41
N VAL A 413 5.97 19.49 14.65
CA VAL A 413 6.00 18.46 15.71
C VAL A 413 5.63 19.05 17.07
N ALA A 414 6.29 20.15 17.47
CA ALA A 414 6.03 20.81 18.76
C ALA A 414 4.60 21.38 18.85
N SER A 415 3.97 21.72 17.72
CA SER A 415 2.62 22.26 17.68
C SER A 415 1.50 21.23 17.89
N ARG A 416 1.79 19.94 17.71
CA ARG A 416 0.76 18.89 17.76
C ARG A 416 0.16 18.73 19.15
N PRO A 417 -1.18 18.54 19.28
CA PRO A 417 -1.85 18.44 20.57
C PRO A 417 -1.30 17.31 21.45
N VAL A 418 -1.01 16.15 20.86
CA VAL A 418 -0.45 14.99 21.57
C VAL A 418 0.95 15.31 22.14
N MET A 419 1.80 15.99 21.37
CA MET A 419 3.13 16.41 21.80
C MET A 419 3.06 17.50 22.87
N LYS A 420 2.24 18.54 22.69
CA LYS A 420 2.02 19.59 23.70
C LYS A 420 1.55 19.01 25.03
N SER A 421 0.60 18.08 24.99
CA SER A 421 0.09 17.43 26.20
C SER A 421 1.18 16.64 26.93
N TYR A 422 2.12 16.03 26.19
CA TYR A 422 3.25 15.32 26.76
C TYR A 422 4.27 16.28 27.37
N LEU A 423 4.70 17.31 26.64
CA LEU A 423 5.69 18.31 27.10
C LEU A 423 5.20 19.06 28.34
N LEU A 424 3.92 19.43 28.41
CA LEU A 424 3.32 20.08 29.59
C LEU A 424 3.35 19.20 30.86
N ARG A 425 3.27 17.85 30.68
CA ARG A 425 3.39 16.93 31.84
C ARG A 425 4.81 16.79 32.32
N LEU A 426 5.79 16.86 31.43
CA LEU A 426 7.22 16.89 31.83
C LEU A 426 7.60 18.16 32.57
N ALA A 427 7.04 19.30 32.17
CA ALA A 427 7.31 20.60 32.79
C ALA A 427 6.68 20.77 34.19
N LYS A 428 5.73 19.92 34.60
CA LYS A 428 5.19 19.93 35.95
C LYS A 428 6.21 19.33 36.90
N PRO A 429 6.65 20.07 37.98
CA PRO A 429 7.53 19.51 38.99
C PRO A 429 6.84 18.26 39.58
N LYS A 430 7.59 17.16 39.70
CA LYS A 430 7.13 16.00 40.46
C LYS A 430 6.76 16.51 41.84
N SER A 431 5.48 16.40 42.23
CA SER A 431 5.07 16.71 43.62
C SER A 431 5.94 15.89 44.55
N VAL A 432 6.71 16.57 45.36
CA VAL A 432 7.46 15.94 46.47
C VAL A 432 6.42 15.22 47.32
N ALA A 433 6.51 13.91 47.38
CA ALA A 433 5.70 13.13 48.29
C ALA A 433 6.02 13.69 49.70
N HIS A 434 5.04 14.29 50.34
CA HIS A 434 5.15 14.63 51.76
C HIS A 434 5.32 13.30 52.52
N GLU A 435 6.53 13.06 53.04
CA GLU A 435 6.70 12.08 54.09
C GLU A 435 5.78 12.46 55.24
N PRO A 436 5.02 11.54 55.81
CA PRO A 436 4.27 11.83 57.03
C PRO A 436 5.28 12.10 58.14
N ILE A 437 5.17 13.29 58.74
CA ILE A 437 5.87 13.62 60.00
C ILE A 437 5.23 12.74 61.07
N GLU A 438 6.05 11.87 61.69
CA GLU A 438 5.70 11.15 62.91
C GLU A 438 5.37 12.07 64.10
#